data_7c3da0a84dc9b7133cc3c5d3429d81e6
#
_entry.id   7c3da0a84dc9b7133cc3c5d3429d81e6
#
_cell.length_a   1.000
_cell.length_b   1.000
_cell.length_c   1.000
_cell.angle_alpha   90.00
_cell.angle_beta   90.00
_cell.angle_gamma   90.00
#
_symmetry.space_group_name_H-M   'P 1'
#
loop_
_entity.id
_entity.type
_entity.pdbx_description
1 polymer ?
#
loop_
_entity_poly.entity_id
_entity_poly.type
_entity_poly.pdbx_seq_one_letter_code
_entity_poly.pdbx_strand_id
1 'polypeptide(L)'
;MDLSRRGFLVGTVLAGGAALAGAAGTLQRSATGSDAAPATAPASGYLTLPGRQPPKVTVRRTGTVASGLLFVAPFRGTDHSDALIVDDDGEPVWFRSSDDLVTDLRVQTYKGEPVLAYWEGARLTGGHGAGNGVLLDRAYRRIAEVRAGHGMDGDLHEFQLTDRGTALITAYPEVTADLRPIGGPRDGHVYGCRVQEIDVATGKVLLDWKALDHIAIAETRMPMTKDTDGTKGRTFDPVHVNSVQAYGDTLLISARDTCALYSIDRRTGAVRWRLGGARSDFTIGSRAAFAWQHDARRLDATTISLFDNHITNVGDGPSRGLVLKIDERARKATLLREYTDGRTYGQYMGNVQMLPGGNALVGYGSTATVIEYGPDGTPVMEMTGAGSYRAYRAPWSARPVEAPSVAVAAVSGGRMRVHASWNGATDVAAWRFLTDADAARLTVAATARRTGFETAATMPVAPRVVAEALAGNGTVLGRSAAQAVGV
;
A
#
# COMPACT_ATOMS: atom_id res chain seq x y z
N MET A 1 40.55 -4.17 -15.27
CA MET A 1 40.60 -4.11 -13.81
C MET A 1 39.64 -5.17 -13.28
N ASP A 2 40.19 -6.15 -12.67
CA ASP A 2 39.58 -7.43 -12.29
C ASP A 2 38.73 -7.23 -11.03
N LEU A 3 37.39 -7.36 -11.14
CA LEU A 3 36.49 -7.29 -10.00
C LEU A 3 36.21 -8.72 -9.51
N SER A 4 36.90 -9.09 -8.45
CA SER A 4 36.80 -10.37 -7.78
C SER A 4 35.37 -10.68 -7.31
N ARG A 5 34.93 -11.89 -7.69
CA ARG A 5 33.73 -12.56 -7.21
C ARG A 5 33.81 -12.78 -5.70
N ARG A 6 33.00 -12.11 -4.90
CA ARG A 6 32.70 -12.51 -3.53
C ARG A 6 31.19 -12.62 -3.33
N GLY A 7 30.79 -13.78 -2.79
CA GLY A 7 29.49 -14.38 -2.80
C GLY A 7 28.33 -13.59 -2.19
N PHE A 8 27.22 -13.66 -2.85
CA PHE A 8 25.90 -13.30 -2.37
C PHE A 8 25.36 -14.42 -1.48
N LEU A 9 25.27 -14.17 -0.18
CA LEU A 9 24.52 -15.00 0.75
C LEU A 9 23.11 -14.43 0.87
N VAL A 10 22.13 -15.15 0.34
CA VAL A 10 20.71 -14.89 0.59
C VAL A 10 20.42 -15.37 2.02
N GLY A 11 20.40 -14.43 2.96
CA GLY A 11 20.04 -14.71 4.34
C GLY A 11 18.53 -14.80 4.51
N THR A 12 18.01 -16.01 4.70
CA THR A 12 16.67 -16.25 5.22
C THR A 12 16.68 -15.88 6.71
N VAL A 13 16.07 -14.78 7.09
CA VAL A 13 15.90 -14.42 8.52
C VAL A 13 14.73 -15.23 9.07
N LEU A 14 15.03 -16.33 9.75
CA LEU A 14 14.13 -17.00 10.68
C LEU A 14 14.15 -16.22 12.01
N ALA A 15 13.04 -15.66 12.41
CA ALA A 15 12.86 -15.07 13.72
C ALA A 15 12.81 -16.19 14.78
N GLY A 16 13.92 -16.39 15.46
CA GLY A 16 14.02 -17.27 16.63
C GLY A 16 13.69 -16.46 17.89
N GLY A 17 12.59 -16.80 18.58
CA GLY A 17 12.29 -16.29 19.91
C GLY A 17 13.20 -16.94 20.95
N ALA A 18 13.98 -16.15 21.70
CA ALA A 18 14.70 -16.60 22.87
C ALA A 18 13.87 -16.34 24.12
N ALA A 19 13.46 -17.41 24.77
CA ALA A 19 12.91 -17.38 26.13
C ALA A 19 14.07 -17.28 27.14
N LEU A 20 14.07 -16.23 27.98
CA LEU A 20 14.91 -16.13 29.16
C LEU A 20 14.05 -16.43 30.39
N ALA A 21 14.36 -17.55 31.01
CA ALA A 21 13.90 -17.88 32.35
C ALA A 21 14.82 -17.19 33.37
N GLY A 22 14.27 -16.38 34.26
CA GLY A 22 14.96 -15.75 35.38
C GLY A 22 14.21 -16.01 36.70
N ALA A 23 14.94 -16.49 37.68
CA ALA A 23 14.52 -17.09 38.91
C ALA A 23 13.84 -16.16 39.92
N ALA A 24 13.03 -16.76 40.75
CA ALA A 24 12.27 -16.23 41.86
C ALA A 24 13.11 -15.66 43.00
N GLY A 25 12.66 -14.55 43.55
CA GLY A 25 13.02 -14.01 44.86
C GLY A 25 11.80 -13.54 45.60
N THR A 26 11.35 -14.29 46.59
CA THR A 26 10.25 -13.99 47.48
C THR A 26 10.61 -12.88 48.47
N LEU A 27 9.79 -11.82 48.58
CA LEU A 27 9.69 -11.00 49.78
C LEU A 27 8.23 -10.65 50.03
N GLN A 28 7.76 -11.27 51.12
CA GLN A 28 6.42 -11.09 51.70
C GLN A 28 6.38 -9.76 52.47
N ARG A 29 5.42 -8.91 52.15
CA ARG A 29 4.92 -7.87 53.08
C ARG A 29 3.43 -7.72 52.95
N SER A 30 2.76 -8.03 54.05
CA SER A 30 1.35 -7.82 54.29
C SER A 30 1.03 -6.34 54.40
N ALA A 31 0.01 -5.89 53.69
CA ALA A 31 -0.75 -4.71 54.03
C ALA A 31 -2.20 -4.89 53.54
N THR A 32 -3.10 -4.90 54.51
CA THR A 32 -4.55 -4.88 54.35
C THR A 32 -5.00 -3.52 53.82
N GLY A 33 -5.66 -3.52 52.68
CA GLY A 33 -6.34 -2.38 52.09
C GLY A 33 -7.36 -2.90 51.09
N SER A 34 -8.65 -2.76 51.42
CA SER A 34 -9.76 -3.02 50.56
C SER A 34 -9.77 -2.01 49.44
N ASP A 35 -9.30 -2.41 48.25
CA ASP A 35 -9.48 -1.65 47.02
C ASP A 35 -10.22 -2.50 45.98
N ALA A 36 -11.26 -1.87 45.45
CA ALA A 36 -12.06 -2.40 44.37
C ALA A 36 -11.14 -2.81 43.21
N ALA A 37 -11.32 -4.03 42.69
CA ALA A 37 -10.58 -4.56 41.55
C ALA A 37 -10.63 -3.54 40.39
N PRO A 38 -9.50 -3.17 39.78
CA PRO A 38 -9.54 -2.36 38.58
C PRO A 38 -10.26 -3.16 37.49
N ALA A 39 -11.25 -2.52 36.86
CA ALA A 39 -11.92 -3.08 35.69
C ALA A 39 -10.86 -3.56 34.71
N THR A 40 -10.89 -4.84 34.40
CA THR A 40 -10.03 -5.44 33.37
C THR A 40 -10.10 -4.58 32.12
N ALA A 41 -8.95 -4.05 31.68
CA ALA A 41 -8.85 -3.36 30.41
C ALA A 41 -9.42 -4.29 29.32
N PRO A 42 -10.28 -3.81 28.41
CA PRO A 42 -10.84 -4.64 27.37
C PRO A 42 -9.70 -5.26 26.56
N ALA A 43 -9.84 -6.54 26.24
CA ALA A 43 -8.97 -7.20 25.28
C ALA A 43 -8.86 -6.28 24.04
N SER A 44 -7.65 -5.99 23.60
CA SER A 44 -7.30 -5.06 22.54
C SER A 44 -8.23 -5.17 21.32
N GLY A 45 -9.07 -4.17 21.06
CA GLY A 45 -9.98 -4.11 19.91
C GLY A 45 -11.12 -3.11 20.09
N TYR A 46 -11.76 -2.75 18.98
CA TYR A 46 -12.95 -1.90 18.99
C TYR A 46 -14.18 -2.70 19.46
N LEU A 47 -14.91 -2.14 20.40
CA LEU A 47 -16.14 -2.78 20.90
C LEU A 47 -17.25 -2.83 19.85
N THR A 48 -17.28 -1.86 18.97
CA THR A 48 -18.24 -1.79 17.86
C THR A 48 -17.90 -2.72 16.69
N LEU A 49 -16.68 -3.27 16.66
CA LEU A 49 -16.20 -4.23 15.66
C LEU A 49 -15.40 -5.36 16.35
N PRO A 50 -16.06 -6.20 17.17
CA PRO A 50 -15.40 -7.27 17.90
C PRO A 50 -14.71 -8.26 16.93
N GLY A 51 -13.48 -8.65 17.29
CA GLY A 51 -12.68 -9.59 16.49
C GLY A 51 -12.00 -8.98 15.26
N ARG A 52 -12.15 -7.68 15.02
CA ARG A 52 -11.46 -6.96 13.95
C ARG A 52 -10.54 -5.88 14.54
N GLN A 53 -9.26 -5.99 14.19
CA GLN A 53 -8.27 -4.99 14.59
C GLN A 53 -7.46 -4.58 13.36
N PRO A 54 -7.44 -3.29 13.01
CA PRO A 54 -6.53 -2.81 11.98
C PRO A 54 -5.08 -2.92 12.49
N PRO A 55 -4.10 -3.03 11.58
CA PRO A 55 -2.70 -2.90 11.92
C PRO A 55 -2.44 -1.57 12.64
N LYS A 56 -1.64 -1.62 13.71
CA LYS A 56 -1.29 -0.42 14.45
C LYS A 56 -0.21 0.35 13.70
N VAL A 57 -0.49 1.60 13.39
CA VAL A 57 0.48 2.55 12.84
C VAL A 57 0.76 3.66 13.85
N THR A 58 1.92 4.28 13.73
CA THR A 58 2.28 5.46 14.51
C THR A 58 2.68 6.56 13.54
N VAL A 59 2.05 7.73 13.68
CA VAL A 59 2.36 8.90 12.87
C VAL A 59 2.99 9.97 13.76
N ARG A 60 4.12 10.51 13.33
CA ARG A 60 4.80 11.65 13.95
C ARG A 60 4.91 12.78 12.94
N ARG A 61 4.31 13.91 13.24
CA ARG A 61 4.38 15.14 12.43
C ARG A 61 5.38 16.12 13.03
N THR A 62 6.17 16.75 12.18
CA THR A 62 7.17 17.78 12.55
C THR A 62 6.99 19.07 11.76
N GLY A 63 6.08 19.06 10.75
CA GLY A 63 5.80 20.20 9.90
C GLY A 63 4.44 20.13 9.24
N THR A 64 4.23 20.95 8.21
CA THR A 64 2.97 21.00 7.45
C THR A 64 2.92 19.85 6.46
N VAL A 65 1.93 18.99 6.61
CA VAL A 65 1.63 17.88 5.70
C VAL A 65 0.64 18.32 4.61
N ALA A 66 0.65 17.65 3.48
CA ALA A 66 -0.35 17.83 2.44
C ALA A 66 -1.73 17.33 2.92
N SER A 67 -2.79 17.90 2.35
CA SER A 67 -4.16 17.46 2.67
C SER A 67 -4.47 16.07 2.09
N GLY A 68 -5.31 15.32 2.79
CA GLY A 68 -5.77 13.99 2.38
C GLY A 68 -5.45 12.92 3.41
N LEU A 69 -6.01 11.72 3.18
CA LEU A 69 -5.78 10.54 4.00
C LEU A 69 -4.61 9.73 3.47
N LEU A 70 -4.02 8.90 4.31
CA LEU A 70 -2.96 7.95 3.94
C LEU A 70 -3.57 6.59 3.61
N PHE A 71 -3.13 6.00 2.51
CA PHE A 71 -3.58 4.71 1.98
C PHE A 71 -2.40 3.75 1.98
N VAL A 72 -2.54 2.64 2.68
CA VAL A 72 -1.52 1.59 2.80
C VAL A 72 -2.18 0.21 2.80
N ALA A 73 -1.42 -0.82 2.47
CA ALA A 73 -1.83 -2.21 2.61
C ALA A 73 -0.80 -2.95 3.50
N PRO A 74 -0.90 -2.82 4.83
CA PRO A 74 0.07 -3.37 5.75
C PRO A 74 0.11 -4.89 5.70
N PHE A 75 1.31 -5.45 5.55
CA PHE A 75 1.51 -6.89 5.54
C PHE A 75 1.22 -7.52 6.91
N ARG A 76 0.52 -8.64 6.90
CA ARG A 76 0.34 -9.55 8.03
C ARG A 76 1.04 -10.88 7.71
N GLY A 77 2.28 -11.03 8.18
CA GLY A 77 3.12 -12.17 7.76
C GLY A 77 3.57 -12.04 6.30
N THR A 78 3.66 -13.16 5.58
CA THR A 78 4.19 -13.20 4.20
C THR A 78 3.10 -13.14 3.13
N ASP A 79 1.87 -13.60 3.43
CA ASP A 79 0.87 -13.95 2.43
C ASP A 79 -0.44 -13.19 2.58
N HIS A 80 -0.59 -12.37 3.63
CA HIS A 80 -1.79 -11.60 3.92
C HIS A 80 -1.47 -10.13 4.14
N SER A 81 -2.39 -9.25 3.78
CA SER A 81 -2.34 -7.85 4.15
C SER A 81 -3.74 -7.27 4.32
N ASP A 82 -3.83 -6.20 5.09
CA ASP A 82 -5.07 -5.45 5.25
C ASP A 82 -5.08 -4.24 4.34
N ALA A 83 -6.23 -3.89 3.79
CA ALA A 83 -6.42 -2.56 3.22
C ALA A 83 -6.69 -1.58 4.36
N LEU A 84 -5.94 -0.47 4.44
CA LEU A 84 -6.01 0.48 5.55
C LEU A 84 -5.93 1.93 5.04
N ILE A 85 -6.89 2.74 5.50
CA ILE A 85 -6.87 4.21 5.34
C ILE A 85 -6.76 4.82 6.73
N VAL A 86 -5.79 5.71 6.93
CA VAL A 86 -5.59 6.42 8.20
C VAL A 86 -5.57 7.92 8.00
N ASP A 87 -5.88 8.65 9.06
CA ASP A 87 -5.71 10.10 9.12
C ASP A 87 -4.28 10.52 9.54
N ASP A 88 -4.07 11.82 9.71
CA ASP A 88 -2.77 12.39 10.06
C ASP A 88 -2.33 12.09 11.50
N ASP A 89 -3.20 11.55 12.33
CA ASP A 89 -2.88 11.11 13.69
C ASP A 89 -2.62 9.59 13.75
N GLY A 90 -2.75 8.90 12.61
CA GLY A 90 -2.61 7.44 12.49
C GLY A 90 -3.85 6.68 12.92
N GLU A 91 -4.96 7.39 13.17
CA GLU A 91 -6.23 6.74 13.49
C GLU A 91 -6.86 6.13 12.23
N PRO A 92 -7.36 4.91 12.30
CA PRO A 92 -8.06 4.29 11.19
C PRO A 92 -9.29 5.10 10.78
N VAL A 93 -9.45 5.29 9.47
CA VAL A 93 -10.66 5.81 8.85
C VAL A 93 -11.46 4.68 8.24
N TRP A 94 -10.77 3.78 7.57
CA TRP A 94 -11.33 2.57 6.98
C TRP A 94 -10.31 1.45 6.99
N PHE A 95 -10.77 0.25 7.26
CA PHE A 95 -9.95 -0.94 7.08
C PHE A 95 -10.80 -2.14 6.66
N ARG A 96 -10.17 -3.02 5.90
CA ARG A 96 -10.70 -4.30 5.48
C ARG A 96 -9.62 -5.36 5.63
N SER A 97 -9.88 -6.35 6.46
CA SER A 97 -9.04 -7.54 6.53
C SER A 97 -9.29 -8.42 5.31
N SER A 98 -8.23 -8.97 4.75
CA SER A 98 -8.27 -9.95 3.66
C SER A 98 -7.52 -11.22 4.06
N ASP A 99 -7.97 -12.36 3.57
CA ASP A 99 -7.25 -13.63 3.66
C ASP A 99 -6.21 -13.76 2.54
N ASP A 100 -6.28 -12.86 1.56
CA ASP A 100 -5.33 -12.71 0.47
C ASP A 100 -4.36 -11.54 0.70
N LEU A 101 -3.32 -11.47 -0.11
CA LEU A 101 -2.44 -10.32 -0.18
C LEU A 101 -3.16 -9.16 -0.89
N VAL A 102 -3.18 -7.98 -0.27
CA VAL A 102 -3.62 -6.73 -0.88
C VAL A 102 -2.40 -5.86 -1.16
N THR A 103 -2.32 -5.28 -2.35
CA THR A 103 -1.27 -4.32 -2.70
C THR A 103 -1.84 -3.11 -3.45
N ASP A 104 -1.05 -2.05 -3.52
CA ASP A 104 -1.32 -0.87 -4.36
C ASP A 104 -2.65 -0.15 -4.06
N LEU A 105 -3.07 -0.15 -2.77
CA LEU A 105 -4.29 0.54 -2.32
C LEU A 105 -4.16 2.03 -2.52
N ARG A 106 -5.03 2.62 -3.36
CA ARG A 106 -5.02 4.05 -3.66
C ARG A 106 -6.34 4.54 -4.24
N VAL A 107 -6.52 5.87 -4.22
CA VAL A 107 -7.60 6.52 -4.96
C VAL A 107 -7.17 6.66 -6.43
N GLN A 108 -8.04 6.25 -7.33
CA GLN A 108 -7.90 6.42 -8.77
C GLN A 108 -9.20 7.01 -9.36
N THR A 109 -9.20 7.35 -10.65
CA THR A 109 -10.39 7.84 -11.34
C THR A 109 -10.88 6.80 -12.33
N TYR A 110 -12.16 6.47 -12.28
CA TYR A 110 -12.83 5.61 -13.24
C TYR A 110 -14.11 6.28 -13.75
N LYS A 111 -14.21 6.49 -15.07
CA LYS A 111 -15.35 7.18 -15.71
C LYS A 111 -15.66 8.57 -15.10
N GLY A 112 -14.61 9.30 -14.73
CA GLY A 112 -14.73 10.64 -14.13
C GLY A 112 -14.98 10.66 -12.61
N GLU A 113 -15.23 9.50 -11.98
CA GLU A 113 -15.50 9.40 -10.56
C GLU A 113 -14.29 8.84 -9.81
N PRO A 114 -13.98 9.34 -8.60
CA PRO A 114 -12.97 8.77 -7.74
C PRO A 114 -13.43 7.40 -7.22
N VAL A 115 -12.54 6.42 -7.32
CA VAL A 115 -12.71 5.05 -6.84
C VAL A 115 -11.55 4.66 -5.96
N LEU A 116 -11.79 3.75 -5.01
CA LEU A 116 -10.72 3.07 -4.30
C LEU A 116 -10.32 1.85 -5.11
N ALA A 117 -9.03 1.76 -5.44
CA ALA A 117 -8.48 0.70 -6.26
C ALA A 117 -7.34 -0.03 -5.53
N TYR A 118 -7.25 -1.34 -5.70
CA TYR A 118 -6.16 -2.17 -5.17
C TYR A 118 -6.06 -3.47 -5.96
N TRP A 119 -4.93 -4.15 -5.87
CA TRP A 119 -4.79 -5.54 -6.31
C TRP A 119 -5.02 -6.48 -5.11
N GLU A 120 -5.66 -7.65 -5.34
CA GLU A 120 -5.92 -8.68 -4.34
C GLU A 120 -5.69 -10.07 -4.93
N GLY A 121 -4.96 -10.94 -4.22
CA GLY A 121 -4.69 -12.31 -4.65
C GLY A 121 -3.62 -13.03 -3.83
N ALA A 122 -3.23 -14.21 -4.30
CA ALA A 122 -2.22 -15.03 -3.67
C ALA A 122 -0.80 -14.55 -4.03
N ARG A 123 0.13 -14.65 -3.07
CA ARG A 123 1.56 -14.47 -3.31
C ARG A 123 2.15 -15.74 -3.92
N LEU A 124 2.95 -15.56 -4.96
CA LEU A 124 3.71 -16.63 -5.59
C LEU A 124 5.21 -16.58 -5.21
N THR A 125 5.92 -17.64 -5.52
CA THR A 125 7.39 -17.71 -5.39
C THR A 125 8.06 -16.60 -6.24
N GLY A 126 9.18 -16.08 -5.80
CA GLY A 126 9.90 -15.02 -6.52
C GLY A 126 9.36 -13.60 -6.31
N GLY A 127 8.32 -13.44 -5.46
CA GLY A 127 7.74 -12.13 -5.16
C GLY A 127 6.65 -11.70 -6.12
N HIS A 128 6.16 -12.60 -6.96
CA HIS A 128 5.03 -12.38 -7.87
C HIS A 128 3.68 -12.66 -7.20
N GLY A 129 2.60 -12.37 -7.92
CA GLY A 129 1.24 -12.60 -7.46
C GLY A 129 0.36 -13.28 -8.52
N ALA A 130 -0.73 -13.92 -8.04
CA ALA A 130 -1.82 -14.43 -8.86
C ALA A 130 -3.14 -13.88 -8.32
N GLY A 131 -3.71 -12.89 -8.99
CA GLY A 131 -4.90 -12.20 -8.52
C GLY A 131 -5.46 -11.21 -9.53
N ASN A 132 -6.20 -10.22 -9.01
CA ASN A 132 -6.97 -9.31 -9.83
C ASN A 132 -6.94 -7.88 -9.27
N GLY A 133 -7.15 -6.90 -10.14
CA GLY A 133 -7.45 -5.54 -9.75
C GLY A 133 -8.90 -5.41 -9.28
N VAL A 134 -9.13 -4.70 -8.18
CA VAL A 134 -10.44 -4.46 -7.58
C VAL A 134 -10.74 -2.97 -7.54
N LEU A 135 -11.97 -2.59 -7.90
CA LEU A 135 -12.47 -1.22 -7.79
C LEU A 135 -13.65 -1.17 -6.82
N LEU A 136 -13.60 -0.24 -5.87
CA LEU A 136 -14.71 0.08 -4.98
C LEU A 136 -15.18 1.51 -5.22
N ASP A 137 -16.50 1.72 -5.12
CA ASP A 137 -17.10 3.06 -5.10
C ASP A 137 -16.95 3.76 -3.73
N ARG A 138 -17.46 4.98 -3.61
CA ARG A 138 -17.46 5.73 -2.35
C ARG A 138 -18.34 5.13 -1.24
N ALA A 139 -19.09 4.10 -1.55
CA ALA A 139 -19.86 3.31 -0.58
C ALA A 139 -19.16 1.98 -0.25
N TYR A 140 -17.92 1.80 -0.72
CA TYR A 140 -17.09 0.59 -0.61
C TYR A 140 -17.72 -0.65 -1.26
N ARG A 141 -18.64 -0.47 -2.21
CA ARG A 141 -19.17 -1.58 -3.02
C ARG A 141 -18.19 -1.89 -4.14
N ARG A 142 -17.91 -3.17 -4.35
CA ARG A 142 -17.14 -3.61 -5.52
C ARG A 142 -17.94 -3.30 -6.79
N ILE A 143 -17.36 -2.47 -7.66
CA ILE A 143 -17.98 -2.05 -8.93
C ILE A 143 -17.31 -2.68 -10.15
N ALA A 144 -16.07 -3.16 -10.01
CA ALA A 144 -15.39 -3.92 -11.04
C ALA A 144 -14.30 -4.82 -10.45
N GLU A 145 -13.99 -5.88 -11.17
CA GLU A 145 -12.82 -6.74 -10.99
C GLU A 145 -12.12 -6.85 -12.34
N VAL A 146 -10.83 -6.57 -12.39
CA VAL A 146 -10.03 -6.58 -13.61
C VAL A 146 -9.06 -7.74 -13.57
N ARG A 147 -9.20 -8.65 -14.52
CA ARG A 147 -8.38 -9.84 -14.68
C ARG A 147 -7.38 -9.65 -15.81
N ALA A 148 -6.21 -10.28 -15.71
CA ALA A 148 -5.32 -10.39 -16.84
C ALA A 148 -5.96 -11.25 -17.95
N GLY A 149 -5.67 -10.91 -19.18
CA GLY A 149 -6.22 -11.61 -20.33
C GLY A 149 -5.47 -12.89 -20.69
N HIS A 150 -6.01 -13.61 -21.65
CA HIS A 150 -5.42 -14.86 -22.20
C HIS A 150 -5.26 -15.99 -21.17
N GLY A 151 -6.11 -16.01 -20.14
CA GLY A 151 -6.09 -17.03 -19.08
C GLY A 151 -4.92 -16.93 -18.11
N MET A 152 -4.27 -15.75 -18.06
CA MET A 152 -3.21 -15.47 -17.08
C MET A 152 -3.79 -14.88 -15.80
N ASP A 153 -3.06 -15.03 -14.71
CA ASP A 153 -3.32 -14.29 -13.48
C ASP A 153 -2.69 -12.90 -13.55
N GLY A 154 -3.40 -11.90 -13.01
CA GLY A 154 -2.85 -10.57 -12.79
C GLY A 154 -1.84 -10.59 -11.66
N ASP A 155 -0.73 -9.89 -11.85
CA ASP A 155 0.34 -9.83 -10.87
C ASP A 155 0.23 -8.61 -9.95
N LEU A 156 0.82 -8.72 -8.76
CA LEU A 156 0.72 -7.75 -7.65
C LEU A 156 1.42 -6.41 -7.88
N HIS A 157 2.31 -6.31 -8.90
CA HIS A 157 3.22 -5.18 -9.03
C HIS A 157 2.56 -3.92 -9.58
N GLU A 158 1.54 -4.02 -10.44
CA GLU A 158 0.85 -2.84 -10.95
C GLU A 158 -0.62 -3.10 -11.24
N PHE A 159 -1.47 -2.20 -10.74
CA PHE A 159 -2.86 -2.07 -11.14
C PHE A 159 -3.21 -0.59 -11.28
N GLN A 160 -3.16 -0.05 -12.50
CA GLN A 160 -3.39 1.37 -12.76
C GLN A 160 -4.51 1.59 -13.76
N LEU A 161 -5.48 2.44 -13.39
CA LEU A 161 -6.50 2.91 -14.32
C LEU A 161 -5.94 3.99 -15.24
N THR A 162 -6.50 4.09 -16.43
CA THR A 162 -6.21 5.14 -17.39
C THR A 162 -7.43 6.03 -17.61
N ASP A 163 -7.22 7.19 -18.21
CA ASP A 163 -8.25 8.15 -18.60
C ASP A 163 -9.20 7.60 -19.70
N ARG A 164 -8.84 6.48 -20.33
CA ARG A 164 -9.64 5.80 -21.37
C ARG A 164 -10.61 4.76 -20.81
N GLY A 165 -10.73 4.64 -19.48
CA GLY A 165 -11.55 3.61 -18.83
C GLY A 165 -10.95 2.20 -18.93
N THR A 166 -9.65 2.12 -19.16
CA THR A 166 -8.87 0.88 -19.19
C THR A 166 -8.01 0.74 -17.93
N ALA A 167 -7.46 -0.44 -17.69
CA ALA A 167 -6.50 -0.70 -16.65
C ALA A 167 -5.21 -1.27 -17.24
N LEU A 168 -4.08 -0.84 -16.70
CA LEU A 168 -2.77 -1.45 -16.90
C LEU A 168 -2.53 -2.44 -15.78
N ILE A 169 -2.14 -3.67 -16.15
CA ILE A 169 -1.84 -4.76 -15.20
C ILE A 169 -0.61 -5.52 -15.68
N THR A 170 0.18 -6.01 -14.73
CA THR A 170 1.29 -6.92 -15.01
C THR A 170 0.84 -8.38 -14.91
N ALA A 171 1.53 -9.28 -15.61
CA ALA A 171 1.38 -10.73 -15.51
C ALA A 171 2.72 -11.42 -15.73
N TYR A 172 2.93 -12.58 -15.07
CA TYR A 172 4.22 -13.28 -15.08
C TYR A 172 4.05 -14.77 -15.43
N PRO A 173 3.61 -15.11 -16.66
CA PRO A 173 3.58 -16.50 -17.09
C PRO A 173 4.99 -17.07 -17.15
N GLU A 174 5.15 -18.33 -16.72
CA GLU A 174 6.38 -19.07 -16.97
C GLU A 174 6.48 -19.41 -18.47
N VAL A 175 7.63 -19.11 -19.06
CA VAL A 175 7.93 -19.40 -20.47
C VAL A 175 9.35 -19.97 -20.60
N THR A 176 9.70 -20.46 -21.78
CA THR A 176 11.07 -20.94 -22.08
C THR A 176 11.85 -19.86 -22.81
N ALA A 177 13.11 -19.66 -22.41
CA ALA A 177 14.06 -18.76 -23.08
C ALA A 177 15.50 -19.30 -23.05
N ASP A 178 16.31 -18.84 -24.00
CA ASP A 178 17.73 -19.17 -24.05
C ASP A 178 18.53 -18.35 -23.04
N LEU A 179 18.97 -19.00 -21.96
CA LEU A 179 19.76 -18.38 -20.88
C LEU A 179 21.28 -18.50 -21.07
N ARG A 180 21.76 -19.09 -22.19
CA ARG A 180 23.22 -19.21 -22.46
C ARG A 180 23.95 -17.88 -22.48
N PRO A 181 23.36 -16.76 -22.93
CA PRO A 181 24.04 -15.44 -22.85
C PRO A 181 24.43 -15.01 -21.43
N ILE A 182 23.82 -15.58 -20.39
CA ILE A 182 24.12 -15.32 -18.97
C ILE A 182 24.61 -16.56 -18.23
N GLY A 183 24.99 -17.63 -18.97
CA GLY A 183 25.58 -18.84 -18.43
C GLY A 183 24.58 -19.91 -17.97
N GLY A 184 23.29 -19.76 -18.32
CA GLY A 184 22.23 -20.72 -17.98
C GLY A 184 21.93 -21.75 -19.07
N PRO A 185 20.86 -22.54 -18.90
CA PRO A 185 20.44 -23.55 -19.88
C PRO A 185 19.87 -22.90 -21.15
N ARG A 186 19.95 -23.66 -22.28
CA ARG A 186 19.37 -23.23 -23.55
C ARG A 186 17.85 -23.11 -23.48
N ASP A 187 17.20 -24.06 -22.85
CA ASP A 187 15.76 -24.14 -22.71
C ASP A 187 15.37 -23.80 -21.26
N GLY A 188 15.81 -22.60 -20.81
CA GLY A 188 15.62 -22.15 -19.43
C GLY A 188 14.19 -21.74 -19.12
N HIS A 189 13.71 -22.07 -17.93
CA HIS A 189 12.45 -21.60 -17.40
C HIS A 189 12.61 -20.17 -16.88
N VAL A 190 11.81 -19.23 -17.42
CA VAL A 190 11.86 -17.83 -17.02
C VAL A 190 10.46 -17.27 -16.83
N TYR A 191 10.35 -16.24 -15.99
CA TYR A 191 9.14 -15.42 -15.95
C TYR A 191 9.09 -14.52 -17.19
N GLY A 192 8.12 -14.77 -18.07
CA GLY A 192 7.86 -14.00 -19.29
C GLY A 192 7.01 -12.79 -19.00
N CYS A 193 7.58 -11.81 -18.28
CA CYS A 193 6.87 -10.61 -17.83
C CYS A 193 6.06 -9.95 -18.94
N ARG A 194 4.80 -9.61 -18.66
CA ARG A 194 3.87 -8.95 -19.56
C ARG A 194 3.27 -7.70 -18.95
N VAL A 195 2.98 -6.74 -19.80
CA VAL A 195 2.14 -5.58 -19.50
C VAL A 195 0.90 -5.67 -20.37
N GLN A 196 -0.27 -5.69 -19.75
CA GLN A 196 -1.53 -5.67 -20.46
C GLN A 196 -2.30 -4.40 -20.21
N GLU A 197 -2.99 -3.91 -21.26
CA GLU A 197 -4.03 -2.91 -21.14
C GLU A 197 -5.38 -3.59 -21.36
N ILE A 198 -6.25 -3.51 -20.34
CA ILE A 198 -7.53 -4.20 -20.29
C ILE A 198 -8.65 -3.15 -20.26
N ASP A 199 -9.65 -3.27 -21.14
CA ASP A 199 -10.88 -2.50 -21.02
C ASP A 199 -11.65 -2.98 -19.77
N VAL A 200 -11.85 -2.09 -18.80
CA VAL A 200 -12.44 -2.45 -17.51
C VAL A 200 -13.88 -2.93 -17.62
N ALA A 201 -14.63 -2.38 -18.58
CA ALA A 201 -16.06 -2.69 -18.73
C ALA A 201 -16.30 -4.06 -19.42
N THR A 202 -15.42 -4.44 -20.35
CA THR A 202 -15.62 -5.62 -21.21
C THR A 202 -14.64 -6.75 -20.92
N GLY A 203 -13.53 -6.49 -20.21
CA GLY A 203 -12.44 -7.43 -20.01
C GLY A 203 -11.58 -7.67 -21.27
N LYS A 204 -11.80 -6.88 -22.35
CA LYS A 204 -11.05 -7.02 -23.59
C LYS A 204 -9.60 -6.58 -23.42
N VAL A 205 -8.65 -7.42 -23.86
CA VAL A 205 -7.24 -7.07 -23.98
C VAL A 205 -7.04 -6.14 -25.17
N LEU A 206 -6.54 -4.93 -24.93
CA LEU A 206 -6.24 -3.92 -25.94
C LEU A 206 -4.76 -3.88 -26.30
N LEU A 207 -3.90 -4.21 -25.34
CA LEU A 207 -2.46 -4.37 -25.51
C LEU A 207 -2.00 -5.59 -24.69
N ASP A 208 -1.10 -6.39 -25.26
CA ASP A 208 -0.38 -7.46 -24.57
C ASP A 208 1.10 -7.36 -24.96
N TRP A 209 1.85 -6.56 -24.19
CA TRP A 209 3.27 -6.33 -24.42
C TRP A 209 4.10 -7.38 -23.67
N LYS A 210 4.93 -8.11 -24.43
CA LYS A 210 5.81 -9.16 -23.90
C LYS A 210 7.21 -8.60 -23.73
N ALA A 211 7.71 -8.54 -22.49
CA ALA A 211 9.00 -7.95 -22.22
C ALA A 211 10.16 -8.61 -23.01
N LEU A 212 10.15 -9.92 -23.10
CA LEU A 212 11.21 -10.69 -23.77
C LEU A 212 11.26 -10.53 -25.30
N ASP A 213 10.20 -10.00 -25.94
CA ASP A 213 10.22 -9.65 -27.36
C ASP A 213 11.03 -8.35 -27.61
N HIS A 214 11.33 -7.58 -26.56
CA HIS A 214 11.93 -6.24 -26.65
C HIS A 214 13.20 -6.07 -25.80
N ILE A 215 13.35 -6.87 -24.75
CA ILE A 215 14.45 -6.80 -23.79
C ILE A 215 15.24 -8.11 -23.86
N ALA A 216 16.51 -8.02 -24.21
CA ALA A 216 17.36 -9.21 -24.31
C ALA A 216 17.71 -9.76 -22.92
N ILE A 217 17.77 -11.06 -22.78
CA ILE A 217 18.18 -11.74 -21.53
C ILE A 217 19.52 -11.20 -21.00
N ALA A 218 20.46 -10.85 -21.86
CA ALA A 218 21.75 -10.30 -21.49
C ALA A 218 21.69 -8.88 -20.87
N GLU A 219 20.53 -8.21 -20.90
CA GLU A 219 20.34 -6.92 -20.23
C GLU A 219 20.11 -7.06 -18.72
N THR A 220 19.80 -8.25 -18.24
CA THR A 220 19.57 -8.51 -16.81
C THR A 220 20.79 -8.15 -15.95
N ARG A 221 20.55 -7.61 -14.78
CA ARG A 221 21.52 -7.42 -13.70
C ARG A 221 21.33 -8.44 -12.58
N MET A 222 20.22 -9.20 -12.64
CA MET A 222 19.92 -10.22 -11.65
C MET A 222 20.90 -11.39 -11.83
N PRO A 223 21.66 -11.77 -10.79
CA PRO A 223 22.50 -12.97 -10.85
C PRO A 223 21.61 -14.22 -10.76
N MET A 224 21.95 -15.24 -11.55
CA MET A 224 21.40 -16.56 -11.33
C MET A 224 21.96 -17.13 -10.01
N THR A 225 21.09 -17.77 -9.25
CA THR A 225 21.44 -18.46 -7.99
C THR A 225 21.11 -19.94 -8.11
N LYS A 226 21.54 -20.76 -7.15
CA LYS A 226 21.15 -22.18 -7.09
C LYS A 226 19.63 -22.41 -7.00
N ASP A 227 18.86 -21.39 -6.59
CA ASP A 227 17.40 -21.46 -6.41
C ASP A 227 16.63 -20.81 -7.58
N THR A 228 17.33 -20.06 -8.46
CA THR A 228 16.77 -19.34 -9.61
C THR A 228 17.71 -19.47 -10.82
N ASP A 229 18.11 -20.68 -11.19
CA ASP A 229 19.06 -20.95 -12.27
C ASP A 229 18.40 -21.24 -13.64
N GLY A 230 17.08 -21.11 -13.71
CA GLY A 230 16.31 -21.39 -14.91
C GLY A 230 16.10 -22.86 -15.23
N THR A 231 16.45 -23.77 -14.33
CA THR A 231 16.05 -25.18 -14.46
C THR A 231 14.61 -25.39 -13.98
N LYS A 232 14.00 -26.51 -14.36
CA LYS A 232 12.59 -26.80 -14.01
C LYS A 232 12.32 -26.65 -12.51
N GLY A 233 11.35 -25.82 -12.16
CA GLY A 233 10.98 -25.50 -10.77
C GLY A 233 11.89 -24.48 -10.10
N ARG A 234 12.87 -23.89 -10.82
CA ARG A 234 13.75 -22.81 -10.36
C ARG A 234 13.77 -21.66 -11.37
N THR A 235 12.59 -21.15 -11.64
CA THR A 235 12.32 -20.14 -12.66
C THR A 235 13.11 -18.87 -12.41
N PHE A 236 13.81 -18.37 -13.43
CA PHE A 236 14.60 -17.15 -13.38
C PHE A 236 13.78 -15.94 -13.79
N ASP A 237 13.96 -14.79 -13.13
CA ASP A 237 13.35 -13.54 -13.53
C ASP A 237 14.38 -12.59 -14.17
N PRO A 238 14.39 -12.44 -15.50
CA PRO A 238 15.39 -11.62 -16.17
C PRO A 238 15.06 -10.13 -16.22
N VAL A 239 13.80 -9.72 -16.01
CA VAL A 239 13.32 -8.36 -16.30
C VAL A 239 12.66 -7.70 -15.10
N HIS A 240 11.68 -8.36 -14.50
CA HIS A 240 10.94 -7.91 -13.32
C HIS A 240 10.31 -6.51 -13.47
N VAL A 241 9.27 -6.39 -14.30
CA VAL A 241 8.51 -5.13 -14.44
C VAL A 241 7.70 -4.86 -13.18
N ASN A 242 7.97 -3.77 -12.50
CA ASN A 242 7.29 -3.43 -11.24
C ASN A 242 6.43 -2.16 -11.28
N SER A 243 6.44 -1.43 -12.39
CA SER A 243 5.46 -0.38 -12.62
C SER A 243 5.26 -0.10 -14.10
N VAL A 244 4.04 0.32 -14.45
CA VAL A 244 3.68 0.81 -15.76
C VAL A 244 2.73 1.99 -15.66
N GLN A 245 2.93 3.03 -16.46
CA GLN A 245 2.07 4.20 -16.50
C GLN A 245 1.82 4.64 -17.93
N ALA A 246 0.55 4.93 -18.26
CA ALA A 246 0.19 5.60 -19.50
C ALA A 246 0.46 7.11 -19.41
N TYR A 247 1.07 7.67 -20.46
CA TYR A 247 1.24 9.10 -20.64
C TYR A 247 1.07 9.44 -22.14
N GLY A 248 -0.09 9.98 -22.48
CA GLY A 248 -0.48 10.17 -23.87
C GLY A 248 -0.45 8.86 -24.66
N ASP A 249 0.34 8.82 -25.73
CA ASP A 249 0.51 7.65 -26.60
C ASP A 249 1.72 6.78 -26.23
N THR A 250 2.24 6.94 -25.01
CA THR A 250 3.34 6.11 -24.49
C THR A 250 2.98 5.40 -23.21
N LEU A 251 3.68 4.29 -22.94
CA LEU A 251 3.77 3.71 -21.61
C LEU A 251 5.19 3.90 -21.09
N LEU A 252 5.30 4.30 -19.83
CA LEU A 252 6.55 4.26 -19.09
C LEU A 252 6.57 2.98 -18.25
N ILE A 253 7.58 2.15 -18.44
CA ILE A 253 7.75 0.86 -17.76
C ILE A 253 9.02 0.92 -16.91
N SER A 254 8.95 0.49 -15.65
CA SER A 254 10.11 0.25 -14.80
C SER A 254 10.39 -1.25 -14.73
N ALA A 255 11.59 -1.65 -15.15
CA ALA A 255 12.07 -3.01 -15.06
C ALA A 255 13.22 -3.09 -14.05
N ARG A 256 12.95 -3.70 -12.89
CA ARG A 256 13.84 -3.77 -11.74
C ARG A 256 15.14 -4.49 -12.08
N ASP A 257 15.05 -5.68 -12.66
CA ASP A 257 16.19 -6.58 -12.81
C ASP A 257 17.10 -6.19 -13.99
N THR A 258 16.65 -5.30 -14.84
CA THR A 258 17.50 -4.61 -15.82
C THR A 258 18.04 -3.26 -15.33
N CYS A 259 17.61 -2.78 -14.15
CA CYS A 259 17.89 -1.43 -13.63
C CYS A 259 17.58 -0.34 -14.65
N ALA A 260 16.47 -0.45 -15.37
CA ALA A 260 16.14 0.44 -16.48
C ALA A 260 14.67 0.84 -16.53
N LEU A 261 14.41 2.00 -17.11
CA LEU A 261 13.10 2.45 -17.53
C LEU A 261 13.00 2.35 -19.07
N TYR A 262 11.82 1.98 -19.53
CA TYR A 262 11.51 1.89 -20.96
C TYR A 262 10.31 2.77 -21.28
N SER A 263 10.44 3.64 -22.29
CA SER A 263 9.28 4.26 -22.91
C SER A 263 8.91 3.47 -24.15
N ILE A 264 7.67 3.03 -24.21
CA ILE A 264 7.16 2.29 -25.35
C ILE A 264 6.00 3.03 -26.03
N ASP A 265 5.85 2.84 -27.32
CA ASP A 265 4.68 3.28 -28.07
C ASP A 265 3.47 2.43 -27.66
N ARG A 266 2.41 3.06 -27.13
CA ARG A 266 1.22 2.36 -26.60
C ARG A 266 0.46 1.57 -27.66
N ARG A 267 0.55 1.98 -28.92
CA ARG A 267 -0.16 1.33 -30.03
C ARG A 267 0.60 0.16 -30.65
N THR A 268 1.93 0.32 -30.79
CA THR A 268 2.77 -0.66 -31.50
C THR A 268 3.59 -1.55 -30.57
N GLY A 269 3.76 -1.17 -29.30
CA GLY A 269 4.65 -1.83 -28.35
C GLY A 269 6.15 -1.54 -28.60
N ALA A 270 6.50 -0.76 -29.63
CA ALA A 270 7.89 -0.48 -29.95
C ALA A 270 8.56 0.34 -28.85
N VAL A 271 9.79 -0.04 -28.46
CA VAL A 271 10.61 0.73 -27.50
C VAL A 271 11.08 2.01 -28.17
N ARG A 272 10.69 3.15 -27.62
CA ARG A 272 11.12 4.48 -28.07
C ARG A 272 12.47 4.89 -27.50
N TRP A 273 12.73 4.52 -26.24
CA TRP A 273 13.99 4.73 -25.55
C TRP A 273 14.11 3.90 -24.26
N ARG A 274 15.36 3.76 -23.82
CA ARG A 274 15.78 3.13 -22.56
C ARG A 274 16.54 4.13 -21.72
N LEU A 275 16.24 4.22 -20.43
CA LEU A 275 16.95 5.05 -19.47
C LEU A 275 17.49 4.17 -18.33
N GLY A 276 18.79 4.10 -18.18
CA GLY A 276 19.45 3.21 -17.22
C GLY A 276 19.79 1.83 -17.82
N GLY A 277 20.27 0.93 -16.96
CA GLY A 277 20.62 -0.44 -17.34
C GLY A 277 21.83 -0.57 -18.26
N ALA A 278 21.94 -1.74 -18.91
CA ALA A 278 23.06 -2.07 -19.77
C ALA A 278 23.03 -1.36 -21.13
N ARG A 279 21.84 -0.95 -21.59
CA ARG A 279 21.62 -0.38 -22.94
C ARG A 279 20.92 0.96 -22.88
N SER A 280 21.34 1.83 -21.93
CA SER A 280 20.80 3.18 -21.82
C SER A 280 21.03 4.00 -23.08
N ASP A 281 19.97 4.64 -23.59
CA ASP A 281 20.05 5.63 -24.67
C ASP A 281 20.44 7.02 -24.14
N PHE A 282 20.56 7.19 -22.81
CA PHE A 282 20.78 8.48 -22.16
C PHE A 282 22.13 8.54 -21.46
N THR A 283 22.72 9.72 -21.50
CA THR A 283 23.76 10.10 -20.55
C THR A 283 23.10 10.48 -19.23
N ILE A 284 23.46 9.78 -18.16
CA ILE A 284 22.89 9.95 -16.83
C ILE A 284 23.91 10.64 -15.94
N GLY A 285 23.53 11.79 -15.34
CA GLY A 285 24.34 12.46 -14.33
C GLY A 285 24.57 11.57 -13.12
N SER A 286 25.73 11.66 -12.47
CA SER A 286 26.12 10.74 -11.37
C SER A 286 25.10 10.68 -10.23
N ARG A 287 24.49 11.80 -9.86
CA ARG A 287 23.44 11.85 -8.83
C ARG A 287 22.06 11.39 -9.32
N ALA A 288 21.87 11.25 -10.62
CA ALA A 288 20.63 10.80 -11.27
C ALA A 288 20.63 9.28 -11.54
N ALA A 289 21.77 8.61 -11.30
CA ALA A 289 21.87 7.15 -11.43
C ALA A 289 20.98 6.47 -10.38
N PHE A 290 20.36 5.36 -10.78
CA PHE A 290 19.48 4.55 -9.95
C PHE A 290 19.69 3.07 -10.22
N ALA A 291 19.31 2.22 -9.29
CA ALA A 291 19.36 0.78 -9.44
C ALA A 291 18.26 0.07 -8.65
N TRP A 292 17.72 -1.03 -9.21
CA TRP A 292 16.67 -1.87 -8.62
C TRP A 292 15.39 -1.10 -8.29
N GLN A 293 15.18 0.00 -9.03
CA GLN A 293 14.17 1.00 -8.81
C GLN A 293 12.74 0.44 -8.87
N HIS A 294 11.82 1.15 -8.20
CA HIS A 294 10.40 0.90 -8.22
C HIS A 294 9.61 2.15 -8.56
N ASP A 295 8.37 1.95 -9.00
CA ASP A 295 7.34 2.97 -9.13
C ASP A 295 7.75 4.19 -9.95
N ALA A 296 8.30 3.98 -11.17
CA ALA A 296 8.60 5.10 -12.05
C ALA A 296 7.32 5.74 -12.58
N ARG A 297 7.21 7.06 -12.41
CA ARG A 297 6.04 7.86 -12.83
C ARG A 297 6.47 9.08 -13.62
N ARG A 298 5.88 9.28 -14.79
CA ARG A 298 6.03 10.50 -15.55
C ARG A 298 5.13 11.57 -14.92
N LEU A 299 5.72 12.66 -14.47
CA LEU A 299 5.02 13.77 -13.83
C LEU A 299 4.55 14.80 -14.88
N ASP A 300 5.37 15.01 -15.90
CA ASP A 300 5.09 15.86 -17.06
C ASP A 300 5.92 15.40 -18.27
N ALA A 301 5.94 16.19 -19.36
CA ALA A 301 6.66 15.85 -20.59
C ALA A 301 8.17 15.64 -20.40
N THR A 302 8.77 16.21 -19.34
CA THR A 302 10.21 16.25 -19.12
C THR A 302 10.67 15.72 -17.77
N THR A 303 9.73 15.27 -16.93
CA THR A 303 10.03 14.93 -15.54
C THR A 303 9.51 13.53 -15.18
N ILE A 304 10.35 12.75 -14.52
CA ILE A 304 10.02 11.39 -14.02
C ILE A 304 10.38 11.32 -12.55
N SER A 305 9.49 10.77 -11.71
CA SER A 305 9.83 10.34 -10.36
C SER A 305 10.03 8.81 -10.33
N LEU A 306 10.85 8.34 -9.40
CA LEU A 306 11.02 6.91 -9.09
C LEU A 306 11.56 6.73 -7.67
N PHE A 307 11.35 5.56 -7.10
CA PHE A 307 12.01 5.13 -5.88
C PHE A 307 13.25 4.33 -6.25
N ASP A 308 14.42 4.86 -5.90
CA ASP A 308 15.72 4.22 -6.07
C ASP A 308 16.03 3.38 -4.83
N ASN A 309 15.96 2.07 -4.98
CA ASN A 309 16.29 1.15 -3.89
C ASN A 309 17.80 1.14 -3.59
N HIS A 310 18.61 1.69 -4.49
CA HIS A 310 20.02 2.01 -4.32
C HIS A 310 20.89 0.81 -3.91
N ILE A 311 20.71 -0.32 -4.60
CA ILE A 311 21.50 -1.50 -4.35
C ILE A 311 22.62 -1.59 -5.37
N THR A 312 23.79 -1.04 -5.06
CA THR A 312 25.02 -1.45 -5.74
C THR A 312 25.64 -2.65 -5.04
N ASN A 313 25.60 -2.66 -3.70
CA ASN A 313 25.84 -3.82 -2.84
C ASN A 313 24.92 -3.70 -1.63
N VAL A 314 24.46 -4.82 -1.05
CA VAL A 314 23.62 -4.84 0.15
C VAL A 314 24.30 -4.02 1.27
N GLY A 315 23.69 -2.89 1.65
CA GLY A 315 24.18 -2.03 2.73
C GLY A 315 24.96 -0.78 2.30
N ASP A 316 25.06 -0.48 0.99
CA ASP A 316 25.88 0.65 0.49
C ASP A 316 25.24 2.04 0.62
N GLY A 317 24.08 2.16 1.22
CA GLY A 317 23.48 3.47 1.47
C GLY A 317 21.94 3.42 1.63
N PRO A 318 21.33 4.54 2.04
CA PRO A 318 19.90 4.64 2.17
C PRO A 318 19.23 4.64 0.80
N SER A 319 18.01 4.10 0.73
CA SER A 319 17.14 4.27 -0.42
C SER A 319 16.64 5.71 -0.50
N ARG A 320 16.17 6.13 -1.68
CA ARG A 320 15.79 7.52 -1.92
C ARG A 320 14.70 7.65 -2.98
N GLY A 321 13.85 8.65 -2.82
CA GLY A 321 12.98 9.12 -3.87
C GLY A 321 13.74 10.07 -4.79
N LEU A 322 13.66 9.85 -6.11
CA LEU A 322 14.28 10.70 -7.11
C LEU A 322 13.23 11.37 -7.99
N VAL A 323 13.48 12.64 -8.34
CA VAL A 323 12.83 13.35 -9.43
C VAL A 323 13.89 13.73 -10.46
N LEU A 324 13.74 13.21 -11.67
CA LEU A 324 14.69 13.35 -12.77
C LEU A 324 14.12 14.27 -13.85
N LYS A 325 14.96 15.16 -14.38
CA LYS A 325 14.68 15.86 -15.63
C LYS A 325 15.20 15.01 -16.79
N ILE A 326 14.33 14.78 -17.76
CA ILE A 326 14.61 13.97 -18.95
C ILE A 326 14.53 14.86 -20.18
N ASP A 327 15.66 14.99 -20.88
CA ASP A 327 15.72 15.59 -22.22
C ASP A 327 15.79 14.46 -23.25
N GLU A 328 14.65 14.12 -23.82
CA GLU A 328 14.56 13.03 -24.81
C GLU A 328 15.29 13.35 -26.11
N ARG A 329 15.41 14.63 -26.47
CA ARG A 329 16.14 15.05 -27.69
C ARG A 329 17.65 14.96 -27.51
N ALA A 330 18.14 15.48 -26.39
CA ALA A 330 19.58 15.47 -26.08
C ALA A 330 20.02 14.12 -25.48
N ARG A 331 19.08 13.21 -25.20
CA ARG A 331 19.35 11.95 -24.51
C ARG A 331 20.11 12.15 -23.20
N LYS A 332 19.60 13.04 -22.36
CA LYS A 332 20.22 13.39 -21.08
C LYS A 332 19.23 13.30 -19.93
N ALA A 333 19.65 12.67 -18.84
CA ALA A 333 18.91 12.63 -17.58
C ALA A 333 19.73 13.30 -16.46
N THR A 334 19.09 14.18 -15.69
CA THR A 334 19.72 14.89 -14.58
C THR A 334 18.83 14.89 -13.35
N LEU A 335 19.43 14.93 -12.16
CA LEU A 335 18.69 15.02 -10.91
C LEU A 335 18.07 16.42 -10.77
N LEU A 336 16.76 16.47 -10.50
CA LEU A 336 16.06 17.68 -10.08
C LEU A 336 15.89 17.73 -8.56
N ARG A 337 15.44 16.62 -7.95
CA ARG A 337 15.21 16.51 -6.52
C ARG A 337 15.53 15.11 -6.02
N GLU A 338 15.93 15.06 -4.75
CA GLU A 338 16.21 13.84 -4.01
C GLU A 338 15.52 13.93 -2.65
N TYR A 339 14.86 12.85 -2.25
CA TYR A 339 14.18 12.72 -0.96
C TYR A 339 14.76 11.51 -0.23
N THR A 340 15.45 11.76 0.86
CA THR A 340 16.07 10.71 1.69
C THR A 340 16.17 11.19 3.14
N ASP A 341 16.03 10.27 4.08
CA ASP A 341 16.30 10.51 5.50
C ASP A 341 17.76 10.17 5.87
N GLY A 342 18.57 9.74 4.90
CA GLY A 342 19.96 9.37 5.07
C GLY A 342 20.21 8.06 5.81
N ARG A 343 19.17 7.29 6.16
CA ARG A 343 19.27 6.08 7.02
C ARG A 343 18.44 4.89 6.56
N THR A 344 17.23 5.15 6.04
CA THR A 344 16.27 4.08 5.72
C THR A 344 16.65 3.38 4.42
N TYR A 345 16.75 2.05 4.49
CA TYR A 345 17.06 1.20 3.35
C TYR A 345 15.90 0.27 3.03
N GLY A 346 15.19 0.57 1.95
CA GLY A 346 14.13 -0.25 1.38
C GLY A 346 14.67 -1.16 0.28
N GLN A 347 14.96 -2.40 0.61
CA GLN A 347 15.60 -3.35 -0.30
C GLN A 347 14.77 -3.62 -1.56
N TYR A 348 13.45 -3.63 -1.45
CA TYR A 348 12.50 -3.86 -2.55
C TYR A 348 11.18 -3.14 -2.27
N MET A 349 10.32 -3.02 -3.29
CA MET A 349 9.09 -2.23 -3.23
C MET A 349 9.36 -0.74 -3.09
N GLY A 350 8.35 0.05 -2.77
CA GLY A 350 8.46 1.48 -2.51
C GLY A 350 7.96 2.34 -3.66
N ASN A 351 7.70 3.60 -3.34
CA ASN A 351 7.17 4.57 -4.30
C ASN A 351 7.49 6.02 -3.91
N VAL A 352 7.35 6.91 -4.88
CA VAL A 352 7.40 8.37 -4.69
C VAL A 352 6.14 8.98 -5.27
N GLN A 353 5.36 9.66 -4.44
CA GLN A 353 4.21 10.44 -4.88
C GLN A 353 4.47 11.94 -4.67
N MET A 354 4.47 12.71 -5.77
CA MET A 354 4.46 14.16 -5.66
C MET A 354 3.07 14.64 -5.27
N LEU A 355 2.99 15.47 -4.24
CA LEU A 355 1.73 15.94 -3.66
C LEU A 355 1.45 17.42 -4.06
N PRO A 356 0.19 17.84 -4.08
CA PRO A 356 -0.16 19.25 -4.20
C PRO A 356 0.57 20.09 -3.14
N GLY A 357 1.02 21.29 -3.52
CA GLY A 357 1.80 22.17 -2.63
C GLY A 357 3.31 21.89 -2.63
N GLY A 358 3.78 20.87 -3.35
CA GLY A 358 5.19 20.57 -3.55
C GLY A 358 5.79 19.58 -2.56
N ASN A 359 5.00 19.04 -1.62
CA ASN A 359 5.43 17.94 -0.77
C ASN A 359 5.64 16.66 -1.60
N ALA A 360 6.41 15.72 -1.07
CA ALA A 360 6.57 14.38 -1.64
C ALA A 360 6.34 13.32 -0.55
N LEU A 361 5.51 12.32 -0.84
CA LEU A 361 5.35 11.14 -0.01
C LEU A 361 6.24 10.03 -0.54
N VAL A 362 7.10 9.47 0.30
CA VAL A 362 7.99 8.36 -0.02
C VAL A 362 7.63 7.16 0.83
N GLY A 363 7.15 6.09 0.20
CA GLY A 363 6.98 4.78 0.81
C GLY A 363 8.27 3.98 0.67
N TYR A 364 8.85 3.53 1.79
CA TYR A 364 10.10 2.75 1.78
C TYR A 364 9.89 1.23 1.67
N GLY A 365 8.75 0.83 1.13
CA GLY A 365 8.42 -0.53 0.71
C GLY A 365 8.67 -1.61 1.77
N SER A 366 9.75 -2.37 1.63
CA SER A 366 10.08 -3.51 2.51
C SER A 366 10.33 -3.14 3.98
N THR A 367 10.41 -1.85 4.29
CA THR A 367 10.39 -1.34 5.67
C THR A 367 8.98 -0.93 6.08
N ALA A 368 8.74 -0.81 7.37
CA ALA A 368 7.46 -0.30 7.87
C ALA A 368 7.47 1.26 7.98
N THR A 369 8.06 1.95 6.99
CA THR A 369 8.30 3.40 7.04
C THR A 369 7.73 4.10 5.82
N VAL A 370 6.99 5.19 6.06
CA VAL A 370 6.52 6.14 5.06
C VAL A 370 6.87 7.54 5.55
N ILE A 371 7.50 8.35 4.69
CA ILE A 371 7.93 9.71 5.05
C ILE A 371 7.33 10.71 4.07
N GLU A 372 6.71 11.75 4.58
CA GLU A 372 6.36 12.93 3.80
C GLU A 372 7.44 13.99 3.98
N TYR A 373 7.92 14.51 2.86
CA TYR A 373 8.91 15.56 2.78
C TYR A 373 8.26 16.86 2.33
N GLY A 374 8.64 17.97 2.95
CA GLY A 374 8.24 19.31 2.51
C GLY A 374 8.85 19.71 1.16
N PRO A 375 8.44 20.87 0.61
CA PRO A 375 8.96 21.36 -0.68
C PRO A 375 10.47 21.59 -0.70
N ASP A 376 11.09 21.78 0.46
CA ASP A 376 12.54 21.96 0.67
C ASP A 376 13.29 20.62 0.82
N GLY A 377 12.57 19.49 0.85
CA GLY A 377 13.13 18.15 1.05
C GLY A 377 13.34 17.75 2.51
N THR A 378 12.87 18.55 3.49
CA THR A 378 12.91 18.17 4.91
C THR A 378 11.75 17.23 5.27
N PRO A 379 11.97 16.18 6.09
CA PRO A 379 10.90 15.33 6.60
C PRO A 379 9.91 16.14 7.47
N VAL A 380 8.63 16.12 7.11
CA VAL A 380 7.53 16.79 7.84
C VAL A 380 6.58 15.81 8.51
N MET A 381 6.58 14.54 8.11
CA MET A 381 5.82 13.47 8.73
C MET A 381 6.53 12.13 8.53
N GLU A 382 6.50 11.29 9.56
CA GLU A 382 6.95 9.90 9.51
C GLU A 382 5.82 9.00 10.03
N MET A 383 5.42 8.00 9.24
CA MET A 383 4.54 6.92 9.66
C MET A 383 5.33 5.62 9.73
N THR A 384 5.16 4.88 10.83
CA THR A 384 5.79 3.57 11.06
C THR A 384 4.75 2.51 11.45
N GLY A 385 5.11 1.23 11.33
CA GLY A 385 4.23 0.10 11.68
C GLY A 385 3.43 -0.47 10.52
N ALA A 386 3.48 0.14 9.33
CA ALA A 386 2.75 -0.31 8.15
C ALA A 386 3.71 -0.61 6.99
N GLY A 387 4.31 -1.80 6.99
CA GLY A 387 5.03 -2.30 5.81
C GLY A 387 4.02 -2.50 4.66
N SER A 388 4.16 -1.74 3.59
CA SER A 388 3.25 -1.76 2.45
C SER A 388 4.03 -1.76 1.14
N TYR A 389 3.48 -2.40 0.09
CA TYR A 389 4.10 -2.37 -1.22
C TYR A 389 4.32 -0.94 -1.70
N ARG A 390 3.28 -0.09 -1.61
CA ARG A 390 3.31 1.36 -1.85
C ARG A 390 2.46 2.06 -0.81
N ALA A 391 2.67 3.35 -0.64
CA ALA A 391 1.88 4.24 0.21
C ALA A 391 1.45 5.48 -0.58
N TYR A 392 0.22 5.93 -0.36
CA TYR A 392 -0.31 7.08 -1.08
C TYR A 392 -1.02 8.04 -0.12
N ARG A 393 -1.10 9.31 -0.52
CA ARG A 393 -1.94 10.32 0.11
C ARG A 393 -2.90 10.89 -0.91
N ALA A 394 -4.19 10.94 -0.58
CA ALA A 394 -5.20 11.50 -1.46
C ALA A 394 -6.41 12.03 -0.66
N PRO A 395 -7.15 13.01 -1.19
CA PRO A 395 -8.49 13.32 -0.69
C PRO A 395 -9.41 12.11 -0.94
N TRP A 396 -10.20 11.78 0.07
CA TRP A 396 -11.20 10.73 -0.03
C TRP A 396 -12.42 11.11 0.80
N SER A 397 -13.60 11.04 0.20
CA SER A 397 -14.88 11.23 0.86
C SER A 397 -15.76 10.03 0.53
N ALA A 398 -16.22 9.33 1.57
CA ALA A 398 -16.94 8.08 1.43
C ALA A 398 -18.03 7.94 2.50
N ARG A 399 -19.09 7.24 2.14
CA ARG A 399 -20.17 6.86 3.04
C ARG A 399 -20.53 5.40 2.81
N PRO A 400 -20.19 4.51 3.76
CA PRO A 400 -20.46 3.07 3.63
C PRO A 400 -21.94 2.77 3.46
N VAL A 401 -22.24 1.67 2.77
CA VAL A 401 -23.62 1.13 2.68
C VAL A 401 -24.08 0.60 4.03
N GLU A 402 -23.17 -0.02 4.76
CA GLU A 402 -23.44 -0.56 6.08
C GLU A 402 -23.76 0.57 7.04
N ALA A 403 -24.72 0.33 7.92
CA ALA A 403 -25.08 1.28 8.96
C ALA A 403 -23.95 1.45 9.99
N PRO A 404 -23.90 2.59 10.70
CA PRO A 404 -23.03 2.75 11.88
C PRO A 404 -23.24 1.62 12.89
N SER A 405 -22.21 1.30 13.65
CA SER A 405 -22.25 0.33 14.75
C SER A 405 -22.31 1.05 16.09
N VAL A 406 -23.02 0.46 17.07
CA VAL A 406 -23.06 0.90 18.45
C VAL A 406 -22.84 -0.29 19.39
N ALA A 407 -22.12 -0.08 20.49
CA ALA A 407 -21.87 -1.09 21.50
C ALA A 407 -21.99 -0.48 22.91
N VAL A 408 -22.30 -1.32 23.89
CA VAL A 408 -22.36 -0.96 25.33
C VAL A 408 -21.23 -1.69 26.02
N ALA A 409 -20.32 -0.94 26.68
CA ALA A 409 -19.14 -1.49 27.34
C ALA A 409 -19.34 -1.85 28.79
N ALA A 410 -20.01 -0.98 29.53
CA ALA A 410 -20.14 -1.10 30.98
C ALA A 410 -21.43 -0.43 31.47
N VAL A 411 -22.03 -1.04 32.50
CA VAL A 411 -23.17 -0.47 33.25
C VAL A 411 -22.75 -0.42 34.72
N SER A 412 -22.72 0.76 35.30
CA SER A 412 -22.36 0.95 36.70
C SER A 412 -22.97 2.24 37.26
N GLY A 413 -23.48 2.22 38.50
CA GLY A 413 -23.99 3.40 39.17
C GLY A 413 -25.14 4.12 38.42
N GLY A 414 -26.00 3.36 37.76
CA GLY A 414 -27.13 3.91 36.98
C GLY A 414 -26.69 4.58 35.65
N ARG A 415 -25.43 4.39 35.23
CA ARG A 415 -24.89 4.91 33.98
C ARG A 415 -24.30 3.79 33.12
N MET A 416 -24.31 3.98 31.82
CA MET A 416 -23.65 3.10 30.85
C MET A 416 -22.66 3.85 29.97
N ARG A 417 -21.60 3.16 29.58
CA ARG A 417 -20.64 3.65 28.59
C ARG A 417 -20.98 3.04 27.23
N VAL A 418 -21.23 3.88 26.26
CA VAL A 418 -21.62 3.52 24.92
C VAL A 418 -20.52 3.92 23.94
N HIS A 419 -20.37 3.14 22.88
CA HIS A 419 -19.36 3.35 21.83
C HIS A 419 -20.05 3.34 20.48
N ALA A 420 -19.57 4.18 19.55
CA ALA A 420 -20.04 4.21 18.18
C ALA A 420 -18.88 4.32 17.20
N SER A 421 -19.01 3.65 16.06
CA SER A 421 -18.10 3.76 14.92
C SER A 421 -18.85 3.57 13.59
N TRP A 422 -18.20 3.98 12.52
CA TRP A 422 -18.69 3.72 11.18
C TRP A 422 -17.49 3.56 10.24
N ASN A 423 -17.08 2.32 10.00
CA ASN A 423 -15.88 1.98 9.25
C ASN A 423 -15.94 2.53 7.82
N GLY A 424 -15.16 3.58 7.54
CA GLY A 424 -15.05 4.21 6.23
C GLY A 424 -15.86 5.50 6.06
N ALA A 425 -16.70 5.88 7.02
CA ALA A 425 -17.39 7.17 6.92
C ALA A 425 -16.44 8.33 7.23
N THR A 426 -16.21 9.20 6.24
CA THR A 426 -15.25 10.30 6.34
C THR A 426 -15.84 11.58 6.92
N ASP A 427 -17.14 11.81 6.76
CA ASP A 427 -17.77 13.10 7.06
C ASP A 427 -18.36 13.17 8.48
N VAL A 428 -18.17 12.14 9.31
CA VAL A 428 -18.66 12.09 10.68
C VAL A 428 -17.85 13.05 11.55
N ALA A 429 -18.51 14.08 12.09
CA ALA A 429 -17.92 15.05 13.00
C ALA A 429 -18.29 14.79 14.46
N ALA A 430 -19.46 14.18 14.70
CA ALA A 430 -19.97 13.90 16.03
C ALA A 430 -20.92 12.70 16.02
N TRP A 431 -21.17 12.21 17.22
CA TRP A 431 -22.14 11.13 17.49
C TRP A 431 -23.23 11.63 18.42
N ARG A 432 -24.48 11.26 18.15
CA ARG A 432 -25.62 11.47 19.01
C ARG A 432 -26.18 10.11 19.42
N PHE A 433 -26.25 9.88 20.72
CA PHE A 433 -26.77 8.64 21.28
C PHE A 433 -28.20 8.88 21.74
N LEU A 434 -29.08 8.02 21.27
CA LEU A 434 -30.51 8.09 21.53
C LEU A 434 -30.94 6.86 22.32
N THR A 435 -31.93 7.05 23.18
CA THR A 435 -32.57 5.99 23.93
C THR A 435 -34.08 6.03 23.69
N ASP A 436 -34.74 4.91 23.91
CA ASP A 436 -36.20 4.84 24.09
C ASP A 436 -36.50 4.42 25.52
N ALA A 437 -37.27 5.21 26.23
CA ALA A 437 -38.01 4.77 27.44
C ALA A 437 -39.27 4.01 27.04
N ASP A 438 -39.82 4.30 25.85
CA ASP A 438 -40.95 3.65 25.17
C ASP A 438 -40.54 3.43 23.70
N ALA A 439 -40.75 2.22 23.16
CA ALA A 439 -40.34 1.82 21.81
C ALA A 439 -40.80 2.74 20.66
N ALA A 440 -41.58 3.77 20.94
CA ALA A 440 -42.15 4.69 19.97
C ALA A 440 -41.44 6.04 19.87
N ARG A 441 -40.55 6.44 20.82
CA ARG A 441 -39.98 7.77 20.84
C ARG A 441 -38.52 7.82 21.30
N LEU A 442 -37.59 7.87 20.34
CA LEU A 442 -36.17 8.06 20.63
C LEU A 442 -35.91 9.49 21.18
N THR A 443 -35.20 9.59 22.30
CA THR A 443 -34.77 10.86 22.89
C THR A 443 -33.25 10.92 22.98
N VAL A 444 -32.68 12.10 22.82
CA VAL A 444 -31.24 12.32 22.92
C VAL A 444 -30.80 12.17 24.36
N ALA A 445 -29.87 11.23 24.60
CA ALA A 445 -29.32 10.99 25.93
C ALA A 445 -27.88 11.47 26.08
N ALA A 446 -27.09 11.52 24.97
CA ALA A 446 -25.74 12.06 24.95
C ALA A 446 -25.34 12.48 23.54
N THR A 447 -24.36 13.39 23.45
CA THR A 447 -23.67 13.76 22.22
C THR A 447 -22.17 13.85 22.50
N ALA A 448 -21.35 13.34 21.57
CA ALA A 448 -19.90 13.40 21.68
C ALA A 448 -19.28 13.79 20.31
N ARG A 449 -18.24 14.62 20.33
CA ARG A 449 -17.42 14.84 19.12
C ARG A 449 -16.71 13.54 18.76
N ARG A 450 -16.48 13.31 17.48
CA ARG A 450 -15.63 12.19 17.02
C ARG A 450 -14.22 12.34 17.60
N THR A 451 -13.70 11.26 18.20
CA THR A 451 -12.37 11.25 18.84
C THR A 451 -11.40 10.25 18.21
N GLY A 452 -11.76 9.61 17.10
CA GLY A 452 -10.99 8.60 16.42
C GLY A 452 -11.91 7.64 15.67
N PHE A 453 -11.48 6.42 15.43
CA PHE A 453 -12.30 5.40 14.77
C PHE A 453 -13.55 5.06 15.60
N GLU A 454 -13.39 4.83 16.89
CA GLU A 454 -14.48 4.58 17.82
C GLU A 454 -14.59 5.73 18.84
N THR A 455 -15.78 6.26 19.00
CA THR A 455 -16.06 7.35 19.94
C THR A 455 -16.94 6.85 21.07
N ALA A 456 -16.58 7.16 22.31
CA ALA A 456 -17.32 6.78 23.50
C ALA A 456 -18.06 7.97 24.14
N ALA A 457 -19.20 7.67 24.75
CA ALA A 457 -19.95 8.59 25.62
C ALA A 457 -20.46 7.87 26.87
N THR A 458 -20.76 8.63 27.92
CA THR A 458 -21.41 8.10 29.14
C THR A 458 -22.80 8.72 29.28
N MET A 459 -23.81 7.87 29.45
CA MET A 459 -25.21 8.27 29.53
C MET A 459 -25.96 7.48 30.62
N PRO A 460 -27.17 7.89 31.03
CA PRO A 460 -28.01 7.07 31.92
C PRO A 460 -28.30 5.69 31.31
N VAL A 461 -28.46 4.69 32.18
CA VAL A 461 -28.90 3.34 31.74
C VAL A 461 -30.26 3.42 31.10
N ALA A 462 -30.40 2.76 29.96
CA ALA A 462 -31.63 2.65 29.20
C ALA A 462 -31.75 1.24 28.59
N PRO A 463 -32.96 0.73 28.28
CA PRO A 463 -33.15 -0.61 27.72
C PRO A 463 -32.49 -0.79 26.35
N ARG A 464 -32.39 0.29 25.56
CA ARG A 464 -31.80 0.30 24.22
C ARG A 464 -31.02 1.56 23.95
N VAL A 465 -30.04 1.46 23.06
CA VAL A 465 -29.29 2.62 22.55
C VAL A 465 -29.20 2.55 21.03
N VAL A 466 -29.31 3.71 20.40
CA VAL A 466 -29.10 3.94 18.95
C VAL A 466 -28.04 5.04 18.82
N ALA A 467 -27.11 4.89 17.89
CA ALA A 467 -26.14 5.93 17.55
C ALA A 467 -26.48 6.57 16.19
N GLU A 468 -26.47 7.90 16.15
CA GLU A 468 -26.56 8.69 14.93
C GLU A 468 -25.21 9.35 14.65
N ALA A 469 -24.69 9.12 13.46
CA ALA A 469 -23.53 9.82 12.93
C ALA A 469 -23.96 11.18 12.41
N LEU A 470 -23.29 12.26 12.85
CA LEU A 470 -23.60 13.63 12.49
C LEU A 470 -22.48 14.25 11.67
N ALA A 471 -22.83 14.97 10.61
CA ALA A 471 -21.93 15.88 9.90
C ALA A 471 -21.60 17.11 10.76
N GLY A 472 -20.61 17.91 10.34
CA GLY A 472 -20.21 19.14 11.01
C GLY A 472 -21.33 20.20 11.16
N ASN A 473 -22.31 20.18 10.28
CA ASN A 473 -23.51 21.05 10.33
C ASN A 473 -24.67 20.44 11.14
N GLY A 474 -24.47 19.29 11.78
CA GLY A 474 -25.49 18.58 12.57
C GLY A 474 -26.46 17.70 11.76
N THR A 475 -26.31 17.61 10.44
CA THR A 475 -27.11 16.69 9.60
C THR A 475 -26.82 15.24 9.96
N VAL A 476 -27.86 14.40 10.09
CA VAL A 476 -27.73 12.97 10.32
C VAL A 476 -27.25 12.29 9.02
N LEU A 477 -26.08 11.67 9.10
CA LEU A 477 -25.47 10.95 7.98
C LEU A 477 -25.91 9.48 7.93
N GLY A 478 -26.11 8.87 9.10
CA GLY A 478 -26.51 7.48 9.24
C GLY A 478 -26.92 7.17 10.67
N ARG A 479 -27.66 6.05 10.85
CA ARG A 479 -28.17 5.60 12.13
C ARG A 479 -27.89 4.10 12.30
N SER A 480 -27.42 3.69 13.48
CA SER A 480 -27.22 2.28 13.82
C SER A 480 -28.54 1.54 14.00
N ALA A 481 -28.48 0.22 13.93
CA ALA A 481 -29.51 -0.60 14.56
C ALA A 481 -29.59 -0.32 16.08
N ALA A 482 -30.73 -0.59 16.69
CA ALA A 482 -30.87 -0.47 18.14
C ALA A 482 -30.13 -1.63 18.84
N GLN A 483 -29.25 -1.28 19.77
CA GLN A 483 -28.55 -2.24 20.64
C GLN A 483 -29.30 -2.39 21.96
N ALA A 484 -29.74 -3.60 22.29
CA ALA A 484 -30.29 -3.91 23.60
C ALA A 484 -29.21 -3.85 24.68
N VAL A 485 -29.55 -3.30 25.84
CA VAL A 485 -28.67 -3.24 27.00
C VAL A 485 -29.10 -4.37 27.96
N GLY A 486 -28.19 -5.33 28.18
CA GLY A 486 -28.38 -6.35 29.21
C GLY A 486 -28.31 -5.68 30.59
N VAL A 487 -29.42 -5.70 31.33
CA VAL A 487 -29.52 -5.19 32.71
C VAL A 487 -29.20 -6.31 33.68
#